data_bae77a7cd0e591a7214186553a99d71f
#
_entry.id   bae77a7cd0e591a7214186553a99d71f
#
_cell.length_a   1.000
_cell.length_b   1.000
_cell.length_c   1.000
_cell.angle_alpha   90.00
_cell.angle_beta   90.00
_cell.angle_gamma   90.00
#
_symmetry.space_group_name_H-M   'P 1'
#
loop_
_entity.id
_entity.type
_entity.pdbx_description
1 polymer ?
#
loop_
_entity_poly.entity_id
_entity_poly.type
_entity_poly.pdbx_seq_one_letter_code
_entity_poly.pdbx_strand_id
1 'polypeptide(L)'
;GELMAAPTDATRTLAAQIGDRPGRLLLAEDMTGVMWGKLLFNLNNAVNALSGTTILEELSQRDYRRVLAAAIVETLDLLNEVGIEPAKIGQIPPRLLPHAIGSPDWVFRNMFLKVQKIDPKARSSMSDDFAAGRPTEVDYLDGEVVKLARSLGKEAPVNQAIVDLVKHA
;
A
#
# COMPACT_ATOMS: atom_id res chain seq x y z
N GLY A 1 4.93 8.47 -12.65
CA GLY A 1 5.43 8.05 -11.33
C GLY A 1 6.95 8.19 -11.27
N GLU A 2 7.50 8.34 -10.10
CA GLU A 2 8.95 8.35 -9.90
C GLU A 2 9.47 6.91 -9.92
N LEU A 3 10.59 6.70 -10.62
CA LEU A 3 11.31 5.43 -10.59
C LEU A 3 12.34 5.47 -9.47
N MET A 4 12.44 4.41 -8.68
CA MET A 4 13.44 4.29 -7.62
C MET A 4 14.30 3.04 -7.84
N ALA A 5 15.60 3.14 -7.54
CA ALA A 5 16.54 2.02 -7.63
C ALA A 5 17.62 2.12 -6.55
N ALA A 6 18.21 0.98 -6.20
CA ALA A 6 19.41 0.94 -5.38
C ALA A 6 20.60 1.62 -6.09
N PRO A 7 21.50 2.30 -5.36
CA PRO A 7 22.64 3.00 -5.93
C PRO A 7 23.76 2.01 -6.33
N THR A 8 23.71 1.56 -7.57
CA THR A 8 24.80 0.81 -8.24
C THR A 8 25.47 1.69 -9.28
N ASP A 9 26.63 1.32 -9.80
CA ASP A 9 27.30 2.09 -10.86
C ASP A 9 26.41 2.22 -12.10
N ALA A 10 25.68 1.16 -12.46
CA ALA A 10 24.76 1.16 -13.57
C ALA A 10 23.59 2.14 -13.34
N THR A 11 22.97 2.11 -12.15
CA THR A 11 21.83 3.00 -11.82
C THR A 11 22.28 4.44 -11.65
N ARG A 12 23.47 4.71 -11.14
CA ARG A 12 24.07 6.06 -11.08
C ARG A 12 24.31 6.62 -12.49
N THR A 13 24.88 5.79 -13.39
CA THR A 13 25.09 6.18 -14.80
C THR A 13 23.76 6.47 -15.48
N LEU A 14 22.76 5.59 -15.31
CA LEU A 14 21.44 5.76 -15.90
C LEU A 14 20.73 7.04 -15.36
N ALA A 15 20.79 7.26 -14.04
CA ALA A 15 20.23 8.45 -13.42
C ALA A 15 20.86 9.73 -13.97
N ALA A 16 22.18 9.75 -14.16
CA ALA A 16 22.89 10.88 -14.74
C ALA A 16 22.49 11.13 -16.22
N GLN A 17 22.23 10.07 -16.99
CA GLN A 17 21.78 10.19 -18.38
C GLN A 17 20.33 10.69 -18.50
N ILE A 18 19.44 10.24 -17.61
CA ILE A 18 18.04 10.68 -17.59
C ILE A 18 17.93 12.14 -17.12
N GLY A 19 18.73 12.51 -16.10
CA GLY A 19 18.70 13.86 -15.51
C GLY A 19 17.34 14.16 -14.85
N ASP A 20 16.97 15.46 -14.81
CA ASP A 20 15.73 15.95 -14.16
C ASP A 20 14.48 15.89 -15.06
N ARG A 21 14.46 15.01 -16.03
CA ARG A 21 13.31 14.84 -16.94
C ARG A 21 12.14 14.16 -16.22
N PRO A 22 10.90 14.28 -16.75
CA PRO A 22 9.77 13.46 -16.29
C PRO A 22 10.13 11.97 -16.37
N GLY A 23 9.94 11.24 -15.27
CA GLY A 23 10.38 9.85 -15.16
C GLY A 23 11.82 9.67 -14.70
N ARG A 24 12.39 10.71 -14.05
CA ARG A 24 13.74 10.62 -13.43
C ARG A 24 13.89 9.40 -12.53
N LEU A 25 15.10 8.87 -12.48
CA LEU A 25 15.47 7.77 -11.60
C LEU A 25 16.03 8.33 -10.29
N LEU A 26 15.35 8.06 -9.18
CA LEU A 26 15.81 8.38 -7.85
C LEU A 26 16.60 7.20 -7.26
N LEU A 27 17.74 7.50 -6.68
CA LEU A 27 18.55 6.49 -6.00
C LEU A 27 18.19 6.47 -4.52
N ALA A 28 17.84 5.32 -3.99
CA ALA A 28 17.49 5.10 -2.59
C ALA A 28 18.45 4.09 -1.96
N GLU A 29 19.15 4.49 -0.91
CA GLU A 29 20.06 3.62 -0.16
C GLU A 29 19.29 2.49 0.55
N ASP A 30 18.12 2.78 1.08
CA ASP A 30 17.23 1.80 1.70
C ASP A 30 16.07 1.42 0.77
N MET A 31 16.32 0.50 -0.16
CA MET A 31 15.29 -0.04 -1.04
C MET A 31 14.26 -0.89 -0.28
N THR A 32 14.65 -1.53 0.82
CA THR A 32 13.73 -2.32 1.65
C THR A 32 12.67 -1.43 2.25
N GLY A 33 13.06 -0.32 2.87
CA GLY A 33 12.11 0.66 3.39
C GLY A 33 11.22 1.26 2.30
N VAL A 34 11.77 1.54 1.10
CA VAL A 34 10.99 2.02 -0.05
C VAL A 34 9.94 1.00 -0.49
N MET A 35 10.32 -0.28 -0.61
CA MET A 35 9.40 -1.35 -1.02
C MET A 35 8.27 -1.53 -0.01
N TRP A 36 8.57 -1.59 1.29
CA TRP A 36 7.56 -1.69 2.33
C TRP A 36 6.69 -0.44 2.43
N GLY A 37 7.26 0.75 2.27
CA GLY A 37 6.49 1.99 2.20
C GLY A 37 5.46 1.96 1.06
N LYS A 38 5.85 1.48 -0.12
CA LYS A 38 4.95 1.30 -1.27
C LYS A 38 3.89 0.23 -0.99
N LEU A 39 4.29 -0.89 -0.36
CA LEU A 39 3.37 -1.98 -0.02
C LEU A 39 2.26 -1.51 0.90
N LEU A 40 2.54 -0.69 1.91
CA LEU A 40 1.52 -0.13 2.81
C LEU A 40 0.39 0.59 2.07
N PHE A 41 0.70 1.32 0.99
CA PHE A 41 -0.33 1.94 0.14
C PHE A 41 -1.06 0.91 -0.71
N ASN A 42 -0.36 -0.11 -1.19
CA ASN A 42 -0.92 -1.13 -2.06
C ASN A 42 -1.81 -2.13 -1.31
N LEU A 43 -1.76 -2.21 0.02
CA LEU A 43 -2.73 -3.00 0.82
C LEU A 43 -4.18 -2.58 0.54
N ASN A 44 -4.39 -1.32 0.14
CA ASN A 44 -5.71 -0.87 -0.28
C ASN A 44 -6.25 -1.58 -1.54
N ASN A 45 -5.38 -2.13 -2.37
CA ASN A 45 -5.81 -2.76 -3.63
C ASN A 45 -6.72 -3.95 -3.39
N ALA A 46 -6.43 -4.77 -2.38
CA ALA A 46 -7.25 -5.92 -2.00
C ALA A 46 -8.59 -5.50 -1.38
N VAL A 47 -8.57 -4.50 -0.48
CA VAL A 47 -9.80 -3.95 0.11
C VAL A 47 -10.70 -3.36 -0.98
N ASN A 48 -10.12 -2.61 -1.93
CA ASN A 48 -10.86 -2.06 -3.06
C ASN A 48 -11.44 -3.15 -3.97
N ALA A 49 -10.69 -4.22 -4.26
CA ALA A 49 -11.18 -5.35 -5.04
C ALA A 49 -12.38 -6.02 -4.36
N LEU A 50 -12.29 -6.30 -3.07
CA LEU A 50 -13.37 -6.92 -2.28
C LEU A 50 -14.59 -5.99 -2.11
N SER A 51 -14.39 -4.68 -2.09
CA SER A 51 -15.50 -3.72 -1.99
C SER A 51 -16.38 -3.69 -3.23
N GLY A 52 -15.85 -4.04 -4.40
CA GLY A 52 -16.54 -3.96 -5.68
C GLY A 52 -16.86 -2.55 -6.16
N THR A 53 -16.40 -1.50 -5.44
CA THR A 53 -16.72 -0.09 -5.69
C THR A 53 -15.50 0.70 -6.20
N THR A 54 -15.67 2.00 -6.47
CA THR A 54 -14.54 2.89 -6.77
C THR A 54 -13.71 3.18 -5.51
N ILE A 55 -12.43 3.55 -5.68
CA ILE A 55 -11.57 3.94 -4.54
C ILE A 55 -12.20 5.08 -3.73
N LEU A 56 -12.84 6.04 -4.39
CA LEU A 56 -13.50 7.15 -3.71
C LEU A 56 -14.69 6.70 -2.86
N GLU A 57 -15.52 5.80 -3.38
CA GLU A 57 -16.67 5.24 -2.66
C GLU A 57 -16.24 4.36 -1.49
N GLU A 58 -15.26 3.49 -1.70
CA GLU A 58 -14.66 2.66 -0.67
C GLU A 58 -14.10 3.53 0.48
N LEU A 59 -13.21 4.48 0.17
CA LEU A 59 -12.60 5.37 1.16
C LEU A 59 -13.61 6.34 1.81
N SER A 60 -14.78 6.54 1.22
CA SER A 60 -15.87 7.31 1.83
C SER A 60 -16.60 6.55 2.94
N GLN A 61 -16.43 5.22 2.99
CA GLN A 61 -17.06 4.33 3.97
C GLN A 61 -16.07 3.94 5.06
N ARG A 62 -16.38 4.28 6.30
CA ARG A 62 -15.47 4.09 7.44
C ARG A 62 -15.11 2.63 7.69
N ASP A 63 -16.00 1.69 7.41
CA ASP A 63 -15.76 0.29 7.72
C ASP A 63 -14.66 -0.30 6.83
N TYR A 64 -14.61 0.02 5.53
CA TYR A 64 -13.49 -0.34 4.68
C TYR A 64 -12.18 0.30 5.15
N ARG A 65 -12.22 1.59 5.51
CA ARG A 65 -11.03 2.26 6.06
C ARG A 65 -10.53 1.63 7.36
N ARG A 66 -11.42 1.10 8.20
CA ARG A 66 -11.03 0.39 9.43
C ARG A 66 -10.33 -0.93 9.13
N VAL A 67 -10.79 -1.67 8.12
CA VAL A 67 -10.12 -2.90 7.67
C VAL A 67 -8.72 -2.57 7.15
N LEU A 68 -8.61 -1.59 6.26
CA LEU A 68 -7.32 -1.14 5.74
C LEU A 68 -6.38 -0.67 6.86
N ALA A 69 -6.88 0.14 7.80
CA ALA A 69 -6.09 0.62 8.93
C ALA A 69 -5.58 -0.53 9.79
N ALA A 70 -6.40 -1.56 10.04
CA ALA A 70 -6.00 -2.74 10.80
C ALA A 70 -4.91 -3.56 10.07
N ALA A 71 -5.04 -3.75 8.75
CA ALA A 71 -4.02 -4.42 7.94
C ALA A 71 -2.68 -3.67 7.97
N ILE A 72 -2.72 -2.32 7.90
CA ILE A 72 -1.53 -1.48 8.01
C ILE A 72 -0.91 -1.57 9.42
N VAL A 73 -1.71 -1.61 10.49
CA VAL A 73 -1.19 -1.77 11.88
C VAL A 73 -0.43 -3.07 12.01
N GLU A 74 -1.03 -4.21 11.61
CA GLU A 74 -0.33 -5.51 11.63
C GLU A 74 1.01 -5.44 10.88
N THR A 75 1.01 -4.82 9.70
CA THR A 75 2.24 -4.69 8.90
C THR A 75 3.29 -3.85 9.62
N LEU A 76 2.92 -2.70 10.18
CA LEU A 76 3.85 -1.81 10.88
C LEU A 76 4.43 -2.46 12.15
N ASP A 77 3.62 -3.23 12.88
CA ASP A 77 4.07 -3.94 14.08
C ASP A 77 5.12 -4.99 13.72
N LEU A 78 4.91 -5.77 12.66
CA LEU A 78 5.87 -6.76 12.18
C LEU A 78 7.16 -6.11 11.66
N LEU A 79 7.05 -5.01 10.90
CA LEU A 79 8.22 -4.28 10.41
C LEU A 79 9.07 -3.70 11.54
N ASN A 80 8.41 -3.18 12.58
CA ASN A 80 9.10 -2.66 13.77
C ASN A 80 9.91 -3.74 14.48
N GLU A 81 9.43 -4.99 14.54
CA GLU A 81 10.17 -6.10 15.15
C GLU A 81 11.43 -6.49 14.39
N VAL A 82 11.39 -6.42 13.08
CA VAL A 82 12.57 -6.73 12.23
C VAL A 82 13.46 -5.51 11.98
N GLY A 83 13.12 -4.36 12.59
CA GLY A 83 13.91 -3.13 12.46
C GLY A 83 13.85 -2.51 11.07
N ILE A 84 12.80 -2.79 10.28
CA ILE A 84 12.58 -2.16 8.97
C ILE A 84 11.72 -0.91 9.16
N GLU A 85 12.24 0.24 8.75
CA GLU A 85 11.48 1.49 8.73
C GLU A 85 10.93 1.74 7.32
N PRO A 86 9.60 1.63 7.10
CA PRO A 86 9.03 1.86 5.79
C PRO A 86 9.19 3.32 5.38
N ALA A 87 9.67 3.55 4.16
CA ALA A 87 9.87 4.90 3.66
C ALA A 87 8.53 5.65 3.55
N LYS A 88 8.59 6.95 3.79
CA LYS A 88 7.45 7.84 3.61
C LYS A 88 7.12 7.96 2.11
N ILE A 89 5.98 7.41 1.72
CA ILE A 89 5.41 7.59 0.40
C ILE A 89 4.22 8.57 0.52
N GLY A 90 4.24 9.65 -0.25
CA GLY A 90 3.22 10.69 -0.12
C GLY A 90 3.45 11.64 1.05
N GLN A 91 2.38 12.21 1.62
CA GLN A 91 2.49 13.29 2.60
C GLN A 91 2.47 12.81 4.06
N ILE A 92 1.88 11.64 4.33
CA ILE A 92 1.67 11.13 5.69
C ILE A 92 2.79 10.15 6.05
N PRO A 93 3.43 10.33 7.24
CA PRO A 93 4.35 9.32 7.74
C PRO A 93 3.68 7.95 7.92
N PRO A 94 4.36 6.83 7.62
CA PRO A 94 3.79 5.48 7.72
C PRO A 94 3.11 5.20 9.06
N ARG A 95 3.72 5.57 10.17
CA ARG A 95 3.19 5.36 11.53
C ARG A 95 1.86 6.10 11.80
N LEU A 96 1.56 7.15 11.05
CA LEU A 96 0.33 7.93 11.19
C LEU A 96 -0.77 7.48 10.21
N LEU A 97 -0.44 6.65 9.20
CA LEU A 97 -1.40 6.18 8.21
C LEU A 97 -2.64 5.50 8.82
N PRO A 98 -2.52 4.56 9.77
CA PRO A 98 -3.70 3.90 10.34
C PRO A 98 -4.63 4.88 11.03
N HIS A 99 -4.08 5.84 11.78
CA HIS A 99 -4.86 6.86 12.48
C HIS A 99 -5.57 7.81 11.49
N ALA A 100 -4.86 8.19 10.43
CA ALA A 100 -5.39 9.04 9.39
C ALA A 100 -6.54 8.36 8.64
N ILE A 101 -6.33 7.11 8.21
CA ILE A 101 -7.30 6.31 7.44
C ILE A 101 -8.49 5.93 8.33
N GLY A 102 -8.27 5.49 9.56
CA GLY A 102 -9.33 5.09 10.52
C GLY A 102 -10.09 6.26 11.16
N SER A 103 -9.73 7.51 10.84
CA SER A 103 -10.36 8.69 11.44
C SER A 103 -11.86 8.78 11.16
N PRO A 104 -12.64 9.54 11.98
CA PRO A 104 -14.07 9.78 11.72
C PRO A 104 -14.31 10.37 10.33
N ASP A 105 -15.47 10.08 9.74
CA ASP A 105 -15.79 10.46 8.36
C ASP A 105 -15.63 11.95 8.07
N TRP A 106 -16.04 12.81 9.00
CA TRP A 106 -15.93 14.25 8.82
C TRP A 106 -14.46 14.73 8.78
N VAL A 107 -13.58 14.10 9.58
CA VAL A 107 -12.13 14.37 9.57
C VAL A 107 -11.54 13.89 8.25
N PHE A 108 -11.80 12.64 7.89
CA PHE A 108 -11.25 12.03 6.68
C PHE A 108 -11.67 12.79 5.42
N ARG A 109 -12.95 13.11 5.28
CA ARG A 109 -13.48 13.87 4.14
C ARG A 109 -12.86 15.27 4.02
N ASN A 110 -12.71 15.96 5.14
CA ASN A 110 -12.21 17.34 5.11
C ASN A 110 -10.69 17.44 4.98
N MET A 111 -9.94 16.50 5.54
CA MET A 111 -8.48 16.53 5.54
C MET A 111 -7.85 15.72 4.41
N PHE A 112 -8.45 14.60 4.01
CA PHE A 112 -7.84 13.68 3.06
C PHE A 112 -8.51 13.71 1.68
N LEU A 113 -9.82 13.53 1.59
CA LEU A 113 -10.50 13.47 0.28
C LEU A 113 -10.46 14.78 -0.47
N LYS A 114 -10.44 15.92 0.22
CA LYS A 114 -10.31 17.25 -0.44
C LYS A 114 -8.91 17.51 -0.97
N VAL A 115 -7.88 16.96 -0.34
CA VAL A 115 -6.47 17.16 -0.72
C VAL A 115 -6.06 16.17 -1.81
N GLN A 116 -6.53 14.95 -1.73
CA GLN A 116 -6.30 13.90 -2.72
C GLN A 116 -7.35 14.04 -3.84
N LYS A 117 -6.94 14.55 -4.98
CA LYS A 117 -7.80 14.58 -6.19
C LYS A 117 -7.94 13.17 -6.76
N ILE A 118 -8.70 12.31 -6.08
CA ILE A 118 -8.98 10.95 -6.54
C ILE A 118 -9.98 11.04 -7.69
N ASP A 119 -9.65 10.42 -8.82
CA ASP A 119 -10.61 10.28 -9.91
C ASP A 119 -11.83 9.48 -9.40
N PRO A 120 -13.06 10.02 -9.52
CA PRO A 120 -14.27 9.33 -9.06
C PRO A 120 -14.49 7.95 -9.68
N LYS A 121 -13.88 7.67 -10.83
CA LYS A 121 -13.98 6.38 -11.51
C LYS A 121 -12.78 5.46 -11.24
N ALA A 122 -11.78 5.94 -10.49
CA ALA A 122 -10.59 5.14 -10.22
C ALA A 122 -10.93 3.87 -9.43
N ARG A 123 -10.37 2.76 -9.89
CA ARG A 123 -10.36 1.46 -9.23
C ARG A 123 -8.90 1.01 -9.09
N SER A 124 -8.62 0.09 -8.17
CA SER A 124 -7.29 -0.51 -8.11
C SER A 124 -7.08 -1.47 -9.28
N SER A 125 -5.82 -1.69 -9.68
CA SER A 125 -5.47 -2.72 -10.67
C SER A 125 -6.01 -4.10 -10.27
N MET A 126 -5.91 -4.43 -8.98
CA MET A 126 -6.43 -5.68 -8.45
C MET A 126 -7.96 -5.80 -8.58
N SER A 127 -8.69 -4.68 -8.44
CA SER A 127 -10.15 -4.67 -8.63
C SER A 127 -10.55 -5.04 -10.06
N ASP A 128 -9.79 -4.58 -11.06
CA ASP A 128 -10.05 -4.89 -12.46
C ASP A 128 -9.71 -6.37 -12.78
N ASP A 129 -8.62 -6.89 -12.21
CA ASP A 129 -8.25 -8.29 -12.35
C ASP A 129 -9.26 -9.22 -11.67
N PHE A 130 -9.67 -8.87 -10.45
CA PHE A 130 -10.65 -9.60 -9.67
C PHE A 130 -12.02 -9.65 -10.38
N ALA A 131 -12.52 -8.52 -10.87
CA ALA A 131 -13.78 -8.45 -11.60
C ALA A 131 -13.75 -9.25 -12.92
N ALA A 132 -12.57 -9.41 -13.53
CA ALA A 132 -12.37 -10.18 -14.75
C ALA A 132 -12.06 -11.67 -14.49
N GLY A 133 -12.06 -12.14 -13.25
CA GLY A 133 -11.69 -13.50 -12.86
C GLY A 133 -10.23 -13.86 -13.16
N ARG A 134 -9.34 -12.84 -13.21
CA ARG A 134 -7.91 -13.05 -13.44
C ARG A 134 -7.16 -13.24 -12.12
N PRO A 135 -6.00 -13.92 -12.13
CA PRO A 135 -5.13 -13.99 -10.98
C PRO A 135 -4.77 -12.58 -10.46
N THR A 136 -4.84 -12.39 -9.15
CA THR A 136 -4.54 -11.11 -8.50
C THR A 136 -3.15 -11.11 -7.87
N GLU A 137 -2.64 -9.93 -7.54
CA GLU A 137 -1.35 -9.73 -6.86
C GLU A 137 -1.44 -9.91 -5.33
N VAL A 138 -2.55 -10.40 -4.78
CA VAL A 138 -2.78 -10.47 -3.32
C VAL A 138 -1.67 -11.21 -2.57
N ASP A 139 -1.08 -12.24 -3.16
CA ASP A 139 0.03 -13.01 -2.57
C ASP A 139 1.34 -12.20 -2.43
N TYR A 140 1.50 -11.17 -3.25
CA TYR A 140 2.66 -10.26 -3.25
C TYR A 140 2.41 -8.96 -2.46
N LEU A 141 1.21 -8.75 -1.94
CA LEU A 141 0.81 -7.61 -1.12
C LEU A 141 0.48 -8.10 0.30
N ASP A 142 -0.78 -8.33 0.61
CA ASP A 142 -1.21 -8.84 1.93
C ASP A 142 -0.55 -10.20 2.26
N GLY A 143 -0.34 -11.05 1.25
CA GLY A 143 0.36 -12.33 1.40
C GLY A 143 1.82 -12.18 1.81
N GLU A 144 2.51 -11.09 1.43
CA GLU A 144 3.88 -10.82 1.85
C GLU A 144 3.94 -10.46 3.35
N VAL A 145 2.93 -9.75 3.86
CA VAL A 145 2.77 -9.49 5.30
C VAL A 145 2.59 -10.79 6.07
N VAL A 146 1.73 -11.69 5.56
CA VAL A 146 1.53 -13.02 6.16
C VAL A 146 2.80 -13.85 6.18
N LYS A 147 3.59 -13.82 5.09
CA LYS A 147 4.89 -14.51 5.04
C LYS A 147 5.87 -13.96 6.06
N LEU A 148 5.95 -12.63 6.20
CA LEU A 148 6.78 -11.99 7.22
C LEU A 148 6.35 -12.44 8.62
N ALA A 149 5.05 -12.40 8.94
CA ALA A 149 4.53 -12.86 10.23
C ALA A 149 4.96 -14.31 10.54
N ARG A 150 4.75 -15.21 9.57
CA ARG A 150 5.14 -16.63 9.71
C ARG A 150 6.64 -16.82 9.92
N SER A 151 7.47 -16.04 9.25
CA SER A 151 8.93 -16.10 9.45
C SER A 151 9.37 -15.71 10.86
N LEU A 152 8.54 -14.94 11.56
CA LEU A 152 8.72 -14.51 12.96
C LEU A 152 8.00 -15.43 13.97
N GLY A 153 7.37 -16.51 13.51
CA GLY A 153 6.54 -17.37 14.37
C GLY A 153 5.26 -16.69 14.85
N LYS A 154 4.75 -15.71 14.12
CA LYS A 154 3.56 -14.92 14.42
C LYS A 154 2.45 -15.09 13.41
N GLU A 155 1.33 -14.44 13.67
CA GLU A 155 0.17 -14.39 12.79
C GLU A 155 -0.11 -12.94 12.37
N ALA A 156 -0.71 -12.79 11.20
CA ALA A 156 -1.26 -11.54 10.68
C ALA A 156 -2.73 -11.80 10.27
N PRO A 157 -3.65 -11.90 11.25
CA PRO A 157 -4.99 -12.40 11.02
C PRO A 157 -5.80 -11.51 10.06
N VAL A 158 -5.63 -10.20 10.07
CA VAL A 158 -6.36 -9.31 9.16
C VAL A 158 -5.85 -9.48 7.74
N ASN A 159 -4.53 -9.42 7.51
CA ASN A 159 -3.96 -9.63 6.19
C ASN A 159 -4.24 -11.05 5.67
N GLN A 160 -4.20 -12.08 6.53
CA GLN A 160 -4.56 -13.44 6.15
C GLN A 160 -6.03 -13.54 5.72
N ALA A 161 -6.95 -12.92 6.47
CA ALA A 161 -8.37 -12.91 6.11
C ALA A 161 -8.63 -12.21 4.76
N ILE A 162 -7.92 -11.11 4.48
CA ILE A 162 -8.00 -10.42 3.18
C ILE A 162 -7.53 -11.36 2.06
N VAL A 163 -6.38 -12.03 2.23
CA VAL A 163 -5.86 -13.01 1.26
C VAL A 163 -6.88 -14.11 0.99
N ASP A 164 -7.45 -14.67 2.05
CA ASP A 164 -8.42 -15.78 1.95
C ASP A 164 -9.69 -15.33 1.23
N LEU A 165 -10.22 -14.15 1.56
CA LEU A 165 -11.39 -13.59 0.89
C LEU A 165 -11.14 -13.36 -0.60
N VAL A 166 -10.00 -12.77 -0.99
CA VAL A 166 -9.68 -12.53 -2.41
C VAL A 166 -9.52 -13.84 -3.18
N LYS A 167 -9.02 -14.90 -2.55
CA LYS A 167 -8.81 -16.20 -3.22
C LYS A 167 -10.07 -17.06 -3.33
N HIS A 168 -11.06 -16.83 -2.50
CA HIS A 168 -12.26 -17.67 -2.44
C HIS A 168 -13.54 -16.96 -2.93
N ALA A 169 -13.44 -15.70 -3.33
CA ALA A 169 -14.53 -14.95 -3.97
C ALA A 169 -14.46 -15.09 -5.49
#